data_57629c9334f09766664ee48a45c831c8
#
_entry.id   57629c9334f09766664ee48a45c831c8
#
_cell.length_a   1.000
_cell.length_b   1.000
_cell.length_c   1.000
_cell.angle_alpha   90.00
_cell.angle_beta   90.00
_cell.angle_gamma   90.00
#
_symmetry.space_group_name_H-M   'P 1'
#
loop_
_entity.id
_entity.type
_entity.pdbx_description
1 polymer ?
#
loop_
_entity_poly.entity_id
_entity_poly.type
_entity_poly.pdbx_seq_one_letter_code
_entity_poly.pdbx_strand_id
1 'polypeptide(L)'
;MPLNSSESNTELSNKHISFLCEKYKNVNGYTIDLSKTFQEFKSNVLFEKEFNSELGFANTKSRLRMITLYQIAASRNGIVVGTGNKVEDFGVGFYTKYGDGGVDISPIADLYKTEVRNLGRHLGVIDEIIKAEPTDGLWEDNRVDEVQIGATYEELEWAMEKGISKQNCSEKEYKIIETFLSFNKRNKHKMVSIPMFDLKKNEII
;
A
#
# COMPACT_ATOMS: atom_id res chain seq x y z
N MET A 1 7.05 -12.19 -0.52
CA MET A 1 6.33 -12.97 0.51
C MET A 1 4.96 -13.36 -0.04
N PRO A 2 4.86 -14.52 -0.72
CA PRO A 2 3.58 -15.02 -1.25
C PRO A 2 2.58 -15.29 -0.11
N LEU A 3 1.30 -15.04 -0.40
CA LEU A 3 0.13 -15.28 0.45
C LEU A 3 -1.06 -15.65 -0.43
N ASN A 4 -0.96 -16.79 -1.10
CA ASN A 4 -1.85 -17.18 -2.19
C ASN A 4 -1.86 -16.14 -3.33
N SER A 5 -0.68 -15.53 -3.58
CA SER A 5 -0.50 -14.55 -4.64
C SER A 5 -0.60 -15.21 -6.02
N SER A 6 -1.02 -14.47 -7.04
CA SER A 6 -1.02 -14.96 -8.42
C SER A 6 0.39 -15.33 -8.88
N GLU A 7 0.47 -16.30 -9.78
CA GLU A 7 1.75 -16.73 -10.35
C GLU A 7 2.44 -15.58 -11.09
N SER A 8 1.68 -14.78 -11.85
CA SER A 8 2.20 -13.61 -12.57
C SER A 8 2.84 -12.58 -11.65
N ASN A 9 2.20 -12.22 -10.53
CA ASN A 9 2.75 -11.27 -9.56
C ASN A 9 4.00 -11.81 -8.87
N THR A 10 4.03 -13.11 -8.61
CA THR A 10 5.20 -13.78 -8.04
C THR A 10 6.37 -13.78 -9.03
N GLU A 11 6.11 -14.03 -10.30
CA GLU A 11 7.10 -14.00 -11.37
C GLU A 11 7.70 -12.60 -11.55
N LEU A 12 6.86 -11.55 -11.64
CA LEU A 12 7.32 -10.15 -11.72
C LEU A 12 8.20 -9.77 -10.52
N SER A 13 7.79 -10.17 -9.31
CA SER A 13 8.58 -9.95 -8.10
C SER A 13 9.95 -10.63 -8.18
N ASN A 14 10.01 -11.87 -8.65
CA ASN A 14 11.27 -12.60 -8.81
C ASN A 14 12.17 -11.98 -9.87
N LYS A 15 11.61 -11.53 -11.00
CA LYS A 15 12.36 -10.78 -12.03
C LYS A 15 13.00 -9.52 -11.46
N HIS A 16 12.24 -8.77 -10.63
CA HIS A 16 12.77 -7.56 -10.01
C HIS A 16 13.85 -7.84 -8.98
N ILE A 17 13.69 -8.88 -8.17
CA ILE A 17 14.72 -9.34 -7.23
C ILE A 17 16.01 -9.69 -7.98
N SER A 18 15.91 -10.47 -9.05
CA SER A 18 17.07 -10.84 -9.89
C SER A 18 17.76 -9.60 -10.46
N PHE A 19 17.00 -8.68 -11.05
CA PHE A 19 17.52 -7.40 -11.56
C PHE A 19 18.30 -6.62 -10.50
N LEU A 20 17.76 -6.50 -9.29
CA LEU A 20 18.42 -5.78 -8.21
C LEU A 20 19.67 -6.48 -7.71
N CYS A 21 19.65 -7.80 -7.57
CA CYS A 21 20.80 -8.60 -7.13
C CYS A 21 21.95 -8.57 -8.16
N GLU A 22 21.64 -8.53 -9.46
CA GLU A 22 22.63 -8.40 -10.52
C GLU A 22 23.24 -6.98 -10.54
N LYS A 23 22.40 -5.96 -10.34
CA LYS A 23 22.84 -4.56 -10.42
C LYS A 23 23.62 -4.12 -9.19
N TYR A 24 23.27 -4.61 -8.00
CA TYR A 24 23.82 -4.14 -6.75
C TYR A 24 24.38 -5.30 -5.91
N LYS A 25 25.69 -5.30 -5.65
CA LYS A 25 26.39 -6.37 -4.91
C LYS A 25 25.97 -6.53 -3.44
N ASN A 26 25.35 -5.51 -2.86
CA ASN A 26 24.87 -5.49 -1.48
C ASN A 26 23.40 -5.84 -1.33
N VAL A 27 22.72 -6.23 -2.42
CA VAL A 27 21.32 -6.67 -2.41
C VAL A 27 21.26 -8.19 -2.32
N ASN A 28 20.40 -8.69 -1.42
CA ASN A 28 20.09 -10.10 -1.29
C ASN A 28 18.57 -10.29 -1.35
N GLY A 29 18.11 -11.19 -2.21
CA GLY A 29 16.69 -11.53 -2.37
C GLY A 29 16.30 -12.74 -1.53
N TYR A 30 15.15 -12.68 -0.89
CA TYR A 30 14.58 -13.79 -0.12
C TYR A 30 13.10 -13.96 -0.45
N THR A 31 12.67 -15.20 -0.63
CA THR A 31 11.25 -15.54 -0.77
C THR A 31 10.82 -16.32 0.46
N ILE A 32 9.82 -15.77 1.18
CA ILE A 32 9.22 -16.40 2.37
C ILE A 32 7.74 -16.59 2.07
N ASP A 33 7.31 -17.83 1.94
CA ASP A 33 5.90 -18.16 1.73
C ASP A 33 5.15 -18.13 3.07
N LEU A 34 4.16 -17.25 3.17
CA LEU A 34 3.33 -17.09 4.36
C LEU A 34 1.94 -17.72 4.21
N SER A 35 1.69 -18.45 3.12
CA SER A 35 0.37 -19.02 2.82
C SER A 35 -0.14 -19.96 3.93
N LYS A 36 0.69 -20.86 4.42
CA LYS A 36 0.33 -21.76 5.52
C LYS A 36 0.05 -21.01 6.82
N THR A 37 0.89 -20.03 7.15
CA THR A 37 0.71 -19.16 8.33
C THR A 37 -0.62 -18.42 8.28
N PHE A 38 -0.98 -17.89 7.11
CA PHE A 38 -2.25 -17.21 6.93
C PHE A 38 -3.46 -18.17 7.03
N GLN A 39 -3.37 -19.38 6.47
CA GLN A 39 -4.43 -20.38 6.56
C GLN A 39 -4.68 -20.80 8.01
N GLU A 40 -3.60 -21.05 8.77
CA GLU A 40 -3.70 -21.37 10.18
C GLU A 40 -4.31 -20.23 10.99
N PHE A 41 -3.86 -18.99 10.77
CA PHE A 41 -4.46 -17.81 11.37
C PHE A 41 -5.96 -17.72 11.05
N LYS A 42 -6.33 -17.89 9.78
CA LYS A 42 -7.72 -17.82 9.33
C LYS A 42 -8.60 -18.87 10.01
N SER A 43 -8.12 -20.11 10.11
CA SER A 43 -8.85 -21.21 10.77
C SER A 43 -9.08 -20.92 12.25
N ASN A 44 -8.07 -20.38 12.94
CA ASN A 44 -8.17 -20.03 14.35
C ASN A 44 -9.11 -18.86 14.65
N VAL A 45 -9.21 -17.89 13.73
CA VAL A 45 -10.11 -16.72 13.90
C VAL A 45 -11.55 -17.07 13.57
N LEU A 46 -11.79 -18.03 12.67
CA LEU A 46 -13.16 -18.40 12.21
C LEU A 46 -13.95 -19.25 13.20
N PHE A 47 -13.56 -19.32 14.48
CA PHE A 47 -14.36 -19.97 15.51
C PHE A 47 -15.73 -19.26 15.72
N GLU A 48 -15.83 -17.98 15.38
CA GLU A 48 -17.08 -17.22 15.33
C GLU A 48 -17.36 -16.74 13.90
N LYS A 49 -18.60 -16.96 13.40
CA LYS A 49 -19.01 -16.57 12.05
C LYS A 49 -18.92 -15.06 11.82
N GLU A 50 -19.12 -14.26 12.85
CA GLU A 50 -19.06 -12.80 12.82
C GLU A 50 -17.65 -12.26 12.51
N PHE A 51 -16.60 -13.07 12.74
CA PHE A 51 -15.22 -12.70 12.43
C PHE A 51 -14.82 -12.97 10.97
N ASN A 52 -15.74 -13.50 10.16
CA ASN A 52 -15.52 -13.73 8.74
C ASN A 52 -15.68 -12.43 7.94
N SER A 53 -14.62 -11.65 7.87
CA SER A 53 -14.54 -10.41 7.10
C SER A 53 -13.48 -10.52 6.00
N GLU A 54 -13.88 -10.45 4.75
CA GLU A 54 -12.94 -10.47 3.61
C GLU A 54 -11.91 -9.32 3.70
N LEU A 55 -12.37 -8.10 3.98
CA LEU A 55 -11.48 -6.96 4.20
C LEU A 55 -10.57 -7.16 5.42
N GLY A 56 -11.09 -7.76 6.48
CA GLY A 56 -10.30 -8.12 7.66
C GLY A 56 -9.16 -9.07 7.30
N PHE A 57 -9.42 -10.10 6.51
CA PHE A 57 -8.41 -11.06 6.06
C PHE A 57 -7.46 -10.48 5.03
N ALA A 58 -7.91 -9.59 4.12
CA ALA A 58 -7.03 -8.85 3.22
C ALA A 58 -6.02 -8.01 4.03
N ASN A 59 -6.50 -7.23 4.99
CA ASN A 59 -5.63 -6.46 5.90
C ASN A 59 -4.71 -7.36 6.73
N THR A 60 -5.14 -8.57 7.11
CA THR A 60 -4.28 -9.54 7.81
C THR A 60 -3.12 -10.00 6.94
N LYS A 61 -3.33 -10.24 5.66
CA LYS A 61 -2.23 -10.58 4.72
C LYS A 61 -1.15 -9.49 4.69
N SER A 62 -1.55 -8.22 4.62
CA SER A 62 -0.62 -7.08 4.67
C SER A 62 0.14 -7.02 6.00
N ARG A 63 -0.56 -7.22 7.14
CA ARG A 63 0.06 -7.23 8.47
C ARG A 63 1.02 -8.40 8.70
N LEU A 64 0.74 -9.58 8.16
CA LEU A 64 1.67 -10.71 8.21
C LEU A 64 2.97 -10.41 7.47
N ARG A 65 2.90 -9.73 6.32
CA ARG A 65 4.10 -9.26 5.62
C ARG A 65 4.88 -8.26 6.47
N MET A 66 4.20 -7.29 7.09
CA MET A 66 4.83 -6.30 7.98
C MET A 66 5.55 -6.98 9.16
N ILE A 67 4.89 -7.88 9.88
CA ILE A 67 5.50 -8.62 11.01
C ILE A 67 6.76 -9.36 10.54
N THR A 68 6.71 -10.00 9.38
CA THR A 68 7.84 -10.75 8.82
C THR A 68 9.02 -9.81 8.48
N LEU A 69 8.73 -8.65 7.90
CA LEU A 69 9.75 -7.64 7.58
C LEU A 69 10.43 -7.13 8.86
N TYR A 70 9.67 -6.78 9.88
CA TYR A 70 10.22 -6.32 11.16
C TYR A 70 11.01 -7.40 11.89
N GLN A 71 10.60 -8.68 11.83
CA GLN A 71 11.38 -9.79 12.39
C GLN A 71 12.75 -9.91 11.71
N ILE A 72 12.79 -9.78 10.37
CA ILE A 72 14.03 -9.84 9.61
C ILE A 72 14.91 -8.62 9.90
N ALA A 73 14.30 -7.41 9.89
CA ALA A 73 15.01 -6.17 10.17
C ALA A 73 15.66 -6.19 11.56
N ALA A 74 14.90 -6.58 12.60
CA ALA A 74 15.41 -6.70 13.96
C ALA A 74 16.56 -7.70 14.07
N SER A 75 16.48 -8.85 13.36
CA SER A 75 17.52 -9.86 13.35
C SER A 75 18.83 -9.42 12.70
N ARG A 76 18.80 -8.32 11.93
CA ARG A 76 19.93 -7.78 11.17
C ARG A 76 20.33 -6.36 11.56
N ASN A 77 19.80 -5.82 12.66
CA ASN A 77 19.94 -4.42 13.04
C ASN A 77 19.58 -3.46 11.89
N GLY A 78 18.54 -3.80 11.16
CA GLY A 78 18.05 -3.05 10.00
C GLY A 78 16.75 -2.34 10.28
N ILE A 79 16.25 -1.64 9.26
CA ILE A 79 14.97 -0.92 9.26
C ILE A 79 14.07 -1.42 8.13
N VAL A 80 12.78 -1.18 8.25
CA VAL A 80 11.79 -1.46 7.21
C VAL A 80 11.56 -0.22 6.36
N VAL A 81 11.75 -0.37 5.04
CA VAL A 81 11.56 0.72 4.07
C VAL A 81 10.19 0.60 3.42
N GLY A 82 9.39 1.65 3.50
CA GLY A 82 8.08 1.76 2.89
C GLY A 82 8.14 2.04 1.38
N THR A 83 7.09 1.65 0.70
CA THR A 83 6.92 1.79 -0.74
C THR A 83 5.66 2.55 -1.13
N GLY A 84 4.94 3.10 -0.16
CA GLY A 84 3.77 3.94 -0.38
C GLY A 84 4.15 5.28 -1.03
N ASN A 85 3.32 5.75 -1.94
CA ASN A 85 3.50 7.02 -2.62
C ASN A 85 2.52 8.09 -2.08
N LYS A 86 2.68 9.32 -2.54
CA LYS A 86 1.90 10.48 -2.07
C LYS A 86 0.39 10.29 -2.21
N VAL A 87 -0.07 9.69 -3.32
CA VAL A 87 -1.50 9.47 -3.57
C VAL A 87 -2.06 8.44 -2.61
N GLU A 88 -1.37 7.29 -2.50
CA GLU A 88 -1.80 6.16 -1.67
C GLU A 88 -1.78 6.52 -0.19
N ASP A 89 -0.66 7.05 0.33
CA ASP A 89 -0.45 7.23 1.75
C ASP A 89 -1.09 8.51 2.30
N PHE A 90 -0.99 9.62 1.58
CA PHE A 90 -1.43 10.93 2.07
C PHE A 90 -2.61 11.53 1.30
N GLY A 91 -2.91 11.01 0.12
CA GLY A 91 -4.07 11.39 -0.67
C GLY A 91 -5.33 10.65 -0.23
N VAL A 92 -5.45 9.40 -0.61
CA VAL A 92 -6.65 8.58 -0.40
C VAL A 92 -6.59 7.66 0.81
N GLY A 93 -5.41 7.41 1.38
CA GLY A 93 -5.20 6.46 2.48
C GLY A 93 -5.51 5.02 2.06
N PHE A 94 -5.13 4.66 0.85
CA PHE A 94 -5.35 3.33 0.28
C PHE A 94 -4.22 2.38 0.66
N TYR A 95 -4.14 2.07 1.94
CA TYR A 95 -3.19 1.13 2.52
C TYR A 95 -3.75 0.51 3.82
N THR A 96 -3.12 -0.53 4.30
CA THR A 96 -3.45 -1.15 5.59
C THR A 96 -2.65 -0.49 6.71
N LYS A 97 -3.34 0.17 7.66
CA LYS A 97 -2.70 0.68 8.86
C LYS A 97 -2.04 -0.47 9.63
N TYR A 98 -0.74 -0.33 9.93
CA TYR A 98 0.10 -1.38 10.53
C TYR A 98 0.26 -2.63 9.66
N GLY A 99 0.09 -2.50 8.36
CA GLY A 99 0.48 -3.47 7.34
C GLY A 99 1.57 -2.86 6.48
N ASP A 100 1.27 -2.58 5.21
CA ASP A 100 2.14 -1.84 4.29
C ASP A 100 2.43 -0.39 4.74
N GLY A 101 1.53 0.23 5.53
CA GLY A 101 1.78 1.50 6.20
C GLY A 101 2.61 1.40 7.49
N GLY A 102 3.01 0.19 7.93
CA GLY A 102 3.86 -0.03 9.11
C GLY A 102 5.33 -0.11 8.70
N VAL A 103 6.01 1.04 8.65
CA VAL A 103 7.38 1.17 8.14
C VAL A 103 8.17 2.17 8.97
N ASP A 104 9.51 2.12 8.91
CA ASP A 104 10.38 3.05 9.62
C ASP A 104 10.69 4.30 8.80
N ILE A 105 10.80 4.17 7.47
CA ILE A 105 11.01 5.29 6.54
C ILE A 105 10.20 5.10 5.26
N SER A 106 9.82 6.20 4.62
CA SER A 106 9.02 6.22 3.37
C SER A 106 9.69 7.13 2.33
N PRO A 107 10.72 6.64 1.59
CA PRO A 107 11.54 7.48 0.71
C PRO A 107 10.79 8.10 -0.48
N ILE A 108 9.69 7.50 -0.91
CA ILE A 108 8.90 7.94 -2.07
C ILE A 108 7.52 8.50 -1.68
N ALA A 109 7.28 8.75 -0.39
CA ALA A 109 5.98 9.20 0.11
C ALA A 109 5.56 10.59 -0.38
N ASP A 110 6.48 11.43 -0.83
CA ASP A 110 6.19 12.74 -1.43
C ASP A 110 6.16 12.73 -2.97
N LEU A 111 6.34 11.58 -3.59
CA LEU A 111 6.23 11.42 -5.03
C LEU A 111 4.81 10.95 -5.43
N TYR A 112 4.26 11.53 -6.49
CA TYR A 112 3.07 11.01 -7.15
C TYR A 112 3.34 9.66 -7.82
N LYS A 113 2.30 8.87 -8.10
CA LYS A 113 2.44 7.56 -8.79
C LYS A 113 3.10 7.71 -10.17
N THR A 114 2.74 8.76 -10.89
CA THR A 114 3.34 9.09 -12.20
C THR A 114 4.82 9.42 -12.07
N GLU A 115 5.22 10.14 -11.02
CA GLU A 115 6.62 10.46 -10.72
C GLU A 115 7.41 9.21 -10.30
N VAL A 116 6.83 8.32 -9.51
CA VAL A 116 7.43 7.01 -9.16
C VAL A 116 7.70 6.18 -10.41
N ARG A 117 6.74 6.12 -11.35
CA ARG A 117 6.94 5.44 -12.63
C ARG A 117 8.07 6.08 -13.46
N ASN A 118 8.15 7.41 -13.51
CA ASN A 118 9.21 8.13 -14.21
C ASN A 118 10.58 7.89 -13.57
N LEU A 119 10.66 7.92 -12.24
CA LEU A 119 11.88 7.60 -11.49
C LEU A 119 12.31 6.14 -11.76
N GLY A 120 11.36 5.20 -11.77
CA GLY A 120 11.63 3.81 -12.08
C GLY A 120 12.24 3.62 -13.48
N ARG A 121 11.72 4.31 -14.50
CA ARG A 121 12.29 4.33 -15.86
C ARG A 121 13.72 4.87 -15.84
N HIS A 122 13.95 5.99 -15.15
CA HIS A 122 15.29 6.59 -15.04
C HIS A 122 16.28 5.64 -14.35
N LEU A 123 15.86 4.90 -13.37
CA LEU A 123 16.67 3.91 -12.66
C LEU A 123 16.83 2.59 -13.42
N GLY A 124 16.19 2.43 -14.58
CA GLY A 124 16.28 1.24 -15.43
C GLY A 124 15.50 0.03 -14.88
N VAL A 125 14.43 0.28 -14.11
CA VAL A 125 13.48 -0.78 -13.73
C VAL A 125 12.86 -1.38 -15.00
N ILE A 126 12.73 -2.70 -15.04
CA ILE A 126 12.22 -3.42 -16.19
C ILE A 126 10.81 -2.96 -16.60
N ASP A 127 10.57 -2.89 -17.91
CA ASP A 127 9.36 -2.34 -18.51
C ASP A 127 8.09 -3.05 -18.02
N GLU A 128 8.13 -4.35 -17.82
CA GLU A 128 6.99 -5.13 -17.33
C GLU A 128 6.50 -4.66 -15.96
N ILE A 129 7.41 -4.22 -15.08
CA ILE A 129 7.04 -3.66 -13.76
C ILE A 129 6.51 -2.25 -13.90
N ILE A 130 7.16 -1.42 -14.74
CA ILE A 130 6.71 -0.03 -14.96
C ILE A 130 5.29 0.02 -15.55
N LYS A 131 4.96 -0.93 -16.43
CA LYS A 131 3.66 -1.02 -17.13
C LYS A 131 2.62 -1.85 -16.39
N ALA A 132 3.01 -2.57 -15.32
CA ALA A 132 2.08 -3.36 -14.53
C ALA A 132 0.95 -2.49 -13.95
N GLU A 133 -0.27 -2.99 -14.06
CA GLU A 133 -1.41 -2.35 -13.41
C GLU A 133 -1.25 -2.42 -11.89
N PRO A 134 -1.46 -1.29 -11.17
CA PRO A 134 -1.36 -1.29 -9.72
C PRO A 134 -2.40 -2.20 -9.08
N THR A 135 -1.95 -3.09 -8.21
CA THR A 135 -2.82 -3.95 -7.41
C THR A 135 -2.21 -4.17 -6.02
N ASP A 136 -3.05 -4.18 -4.99
CA ASP A 136 -2.62 -4.50 -3.63
C ASP A 136 -2.26 -6.00 -3.45
N GLY A 137 -2.69 -6.85 -4.39
CA GLY A 137 -2.42 -8.30 -4.37
C GLY A 137 -2.97 -9.02 -3.14
N LEU A 138 -4.03 -8.48 -2.52
CA LEU A 138 -4.64 -9.02 -1.31
C LEU A 138 -5.89 -9.86 -1.61
N TRP A 139 -6.49 -9.67 -2.80
CA TRP A 139 -7.73 -10.28 -3.23
C TRP A 139 -7.50 -11.42 -4.22
N GLU A 140 -8.39 -12.40 -4.23
CA GLU A 140 -8.28 -13.57 -5.11
C GLU A 140 -8.62 -13.25 -6.58
N ASP A 141 -9.40 -12.19 -6.82
CA ASP A 141 -9.82 -11.73 -8.15
C ASP A 141 -8.82 -10.78 -8.82
N ASN A 142 -7.67 -10.52 -8.20
CA ASN A 142 -6.61 -9.62 -8.69
C ASN A 142 -7.12 -8.24 -9.11
N ARG A 143 -8.12 -7.71 -8.41
CA ARG A 143 -8.69 -6.39 -8.71
C ARG A 143 -7.63 -5.29 -8.67
N VAL A 144 -7.78 -4.34 -9.61
CA VAL A 144 -6.87 -3.19 -9.76
C VAL A 144 -7.24 -2.10 -8.77
N ASP A 145 -6.26 -1.36 -8.27
CA ASP A 145 -6.44 -0.29 -7.29
C ASP A 145 -7.38 0.80 -7.83
N GLU A 146 -7.21 1.23 -9.08
CA GLU A 146 -8.04 2.26 -9.71
C GLU A 146 -9.51 1.86 -9.80
N VAL A 147 -9.79 0.56 -10.02
CA VAL A 147 -11.16 0.03 -9.99
C VAL A 147 -11.74 0.06 -8.57
N GLN A 148 -10.94 -0.26 -7.57
CA GLN A 148 -11.36 -0.22 -6.16
C GLN A 148 -11.61 1.21 -5.67
N ILE A 149 -10.82 2.16 -6.14
CA ILE A 149 -10.94 3.58 -5.78
C ILE A 149 -12.04 4.26 -6.60
N GLY A 150 -12.18 3.91 -7.88
CA GLY A 150 -13.13 4.52 -8.82
C GLY A 150 -12.59 5.77 -9.50
N ALA A 151 -11.26 5.94 -9.56
CA ALA A 151 -10.55 7.00 -10.27
C ALA A 151 -9.14 6.52 -10.63
N THR A 152 -8.55 7.06 -11.71
CA THR A 152 -7.15 6.79 -12.07
C THR A 152 -6.18 7.54 -11.17
N TYR A 153 -4.92 7.12 -11.13
CA TYR A 153 -3.89 7.85 -10.37
C TYR A 153 -3.72 9.28 -10.87
N GLU A 154 -3.73 9.50 -12.18
CA GLU A 154 -3.64 10.83 -12.77
C GLU A 154 -4.81 11.73 -12.37
N GLU A 155 -6.03 11.18 -12.30
CA GLU A 155 -7.22 11.90 -11.84
C GLU A 155 -7.12 12.25 -10.35
N LEU A 156 -6.58 11.35 -9.52
CA LEU A 156 -6.37 11.58 -8.10
C LEU A 156 -5.26 12.63 -7.85
N GLU A 157 -4.16 12.57 -8.60
CA GLU A 157 -3.07 13.55 -8.57
C GLU A 157 -3.60 14.94 -8.91
N TRP A 158 -4.38 15.03 -9.99
CA TRP A 158 -5.05 16.28 -10.37
C TRP A 158 -5.96 16.81 -9.26
N ALA A 159 -6.75 15.94 -8.61
CA ALA A 159 -7.63 16.34 -7.51
C ALA A 159 -6.85 16.84 -6.30
N MET A 160 -5.69 16.25 -6.00
CA MET A 160 -4.81 16.68 -4.92
C MET A 160 -4.22 18.08 -5.20
N GLU A 161 -3.80 18.36 -6.44
CA GLU A 161 -3.24 19.66 -6.85
C GLU A 161 -4.31 20.76 -6.96
N LYS A 162 -5.46 20.43 -7.53
CA LYS A 162 -6.60 21.35 -7.65
C LYS A 162 -7.15 21.77 -6.29
N GLY A 163 -6.98 20.90 -5.28
CA GLY A 163 -7.53 21.11 -3.95
C GLY A 163 -9.05 20.98 -3.90
N ILE A 164 -9.63 21.49 -2.81
CA ILE A 164 -11.07 21.32 -2.50
C ILE A 164 -11.98 22.22 -3.35
N SER A 165 -11.42 23.11 -4.16
CA SER A 165 -12.22 24.06 -4.93
C SER A 165 -12.98 23.38 -6.06
N LYS A 166 -14.29 23.28 -5.90
CA LYS A 166 -15.22 22.78 -6.92
C LYS A 166 -15.64 23.82 -7.95
N GLN A 167 -15.07 25.03 -7.91
CA GLN A 167 -15.40 26.10 -8.84
C GLN A 167 -14.84 25.80 -10.23
N ASN A 168 -15.66 26.02 -11.24
CA ASN A 168 -15.31 25.81 -12.65
C ASN A 168 -14.89 24.37 -13.00
N CYS A 169 -15.47 23.36 -12.32
CA CYS A 169 -15.26 21.97 -12.63
C CYS A 169 -16.38 21.41 -13.51
N SER A 170 -16.02 20.57 -14.46
CA SER A 170 -16.96 19.73 -15.19
C SER A 170 -17.60 18.69 -14.25
N GLU A 171 -18.70 18.07 -14.68
CA GLU A 171 -19.36 17.00 -13.90
C GLU A 171 -18.40 15.82 -13.60
N LYS A 172 -17.55 15.47 -14.56
CA LYS A 172 -16.54 14.42 -14.37
C LYS A 172 -15.52 14.82 -13.29
N GLU A 173 -14.96 16.01 -13.40
CA GLU A 173 -13.98 16.53 -12.43
C GLU A 173 -14.57 16.65 -11.03
N TYR A 174 -15.83 17.10 -10.94
CA TYR A 174 -16.55 17.13 -9.67
C TYR A 174 -16.63 15.76 -9.02
N LYS A 175 -16.97 14.72 -9.79
CA LYS A 175 -17.07 13.34 -9.29
C LYS A 175 -15.71 12.81 -8.80
N ILE A 176 -14.62 13.14 -9.52
CA ILE A 176 -13.25 12.77 -9.10
C ILE A 176 -12.90 13.42 -7.77
N ILE A 177 -13.17 14.72 -7.60
CA ILE A 177 -12.95 15.43 -6.34
C ILE A 177 -13.76 14.80 -5.20
N GLU A 178 -15.02 14.44 -5.44
CA GLU A 178 -15.84 13.78 -4.42
C GLU A 178 -15.30 12.42 -4.03
N THR A 179 -14.86 11.61 -4.99
CA THR A 179 -14.21 10.33 -4.75
C THR A 179 -12.97 10.52 -3.88
N PHE A 180 -12.07 11.42 -4.27
CA PHE A 180 -10.87 11.75 -3.51
C PHE A 180 -11.19 12.17 -2.06
N LEU A 181 -12.09 13.13 -1.89
CA LEU A 181 -12.46 13.65 -0.56
C LEU A 181 -13.12 12.58 0.32
N SER A 182 -13.95 11.72 -0.25
CA SER A 182 -14.59 10.62 0.45
C SER A 182 -13.55 9.64 1.01
N PHE A 183 -12.59 9.22 0.18
CA PHE A 183 -11.49 8.36 0.60
C PHE A 183 -10.60 9.03 1.65
N ASN A 184 -10.16 10.27 1.40
CA ASN A 184 -9.32 11.03 2.33
C ASN A 184 -9.98 11.14 3.70
N LYS A 185 -11.26 11.57 3.76
CA LYS A 185 -12.01 11.73 5.01
C LYS A 185 -12.14 10.40 5.76
N ARG A 186 -12.54 9.32 5.06
CA ARG A 186 -12.73 8.01 5.66
C ARG A 186 -11.45 7.43 6.22
N ASN A 187 -10.33 7.64 5.53
CA ASN A 187 -9.03 7.06 5.84
C ASN A 187 -8.10 7.99 6.64
N LYS A 188 -8.54 9.20 6.98
CA LYS A 188 -7.71 10.20 7.66
C LYS A 188 -7.04 9.68 8.93
N HIS A 189 -7.71 8.80 9.67
CA HIS A 189 -7.19 8.16 10.88
C HIS A 189 -5.92 7.32 10.65
N LYS A 190 -5.62 6.96 9.40
CA LYS A 190 -4.38 6.25 9.03
C LYS A 190 -3.21 7.21 8.80
N MET A 191 -3.50 8.43 8.35
CA MET A 191 -2.53 9.44 7.88
C MET A 191 -2.07 10.40 8.98
N VAL A 192 -2.71 10.36 10.14
CA VAL A 192 -2.41 11.24 11.27
C VAL A 192 -1.83 10.45 12.43
N SER A 193 -1.15 11.15 13.35
CA SER A 193 -0.67 10.57 14.59
C SER A 193 -1.77 9.87 15.35
N ILE A 194 -1.42 8.86 16.13
CA ILE A 194 -2.37 8.18 17.02
C ILE A 194 -2.94 9.21 18.01
N PRO A 195 -4.28 9.35 18.10
CA PRO A 195 -4.88 10.26 19.05
C PRO A 195 -4.48 9.92 20.48
N MET A 196 -4.06 10.91 21.23
CA MET A 196 -3.70 10.77 22.65
C MET A 196 -4.52 11.75 23.47
N PHE A 197 -4.89 11.36 24.68
CA PHE A 197 -5.53 12.29 25.61
C PHE A 197 -4.47 13.20 26.27
N ASP A 198 -4.60 14.51 26.07
CA ASP A 198 -3.72 15.49 26.72
C ASP A 198 -4.30 15.89 28.08
N LEU A 199 -3.68 15.40 29.17
CA LEU A 199 -4.09 15.71 30.52
C LEU A 199 -4.02 17.21 30.87
N LYS A 200 -3.14 17.96 30.21
CA LYS A 200 -2.99 19.41 30.48
C LYS A 200 -4.08 20.23 29.82
N LYS A 201 -4.54 19.77 28.66
CA LYS A 201 -5.57 20.46 27.86
C LYS A 201 -6.97 19.89 28.11
N ASN A 202 -7.09 18.71 28.74
CA ASN A 202 -8.33 17.94 28.84
C ASN A 202 -8.99 17.68 27.49
N GLU A 203 -8.19 17.46 26.46
CA GLU A 203 -8.65 17.22 25.10
C GLU A 203 -7.85 16.10 24.42
N ILE A 204 -8.39 15.55 23.34
CA ILE A 204 -7.69 14.59 22.46
C ILE A 204 -6.91 15.38 21.42
N ILE A 205 -5.60 15.10 21.27
CA ILE A 205 -4.68 15.67 20.29
C ILE A 205 -4.26 14.63 19.27
#